data_bb6b6977587321fc469e22db83862fd9
#
_entry.id   bb6b6977587321fc469e22db83862fd9
#
_cell.length_a   1.000
_cell.length_b   1.000
_cell.length_c   1.000
_cell.angle_alpha   90.00
_cell.angle_beta   90.00
_cell.angle_gamma   90.00
#
_symmetry.space_group_name_H-M   'P 1'
#
loop_
_entity.id
_entity.type
_entity.pdbx_description
1 polymer ?
#
loop_
_entity_poly.entity_id
_entity_poly.type
_entity_poly.pdbx_seq_one_letter_code
_entity_poly.pdbx_strand_id
1 'polypeptide(L)'
;ADPDRERWMGKKMTVDEAKAQAQIEKVGFIDTEKSVLNRIMTREDVYNVYFDTYRHDIDDLEDYNMMKAREFAQKYPGTRVKDCAPIIAEMRMQKDEDEVSLIREAIKLTDNGLKNLMAHLQPGQMEYQAQADFEYSIKRNGADGVSFPTIAGSGINGTMLHYVTNECECKDNTLLLLDLGAKYKGYCADITRTYPVNGKFTEKQRMVYEVVLAANRAVAKKAKPGMTLRELNDVCKKVLAEGCIRMGLIEKEEEIGKY
;
A
#
# COMPACT_ATOMS: atom_id res chain seq x y z
N ALA A 1 31.33 14.57 6.49
CA ALA A 1 31.21 13.12 6.68
C ALA A 1 32.42 12.60 7.41
N ASP A 2 32.24 11.68 8.34
CA ASP A 2 33.31 11.02 9.06
C ASP A 2 33.87 9.88 8.17
N PRO A 3 35.15 9.94 7.69
CA PRO A 3 35.69 8.96 6.77
C PRO A 3 35.69 7.52 7.31
N ASP A 4 35.84 7.37 8.64
CA ASP A 4 35.85 6.05 9.26
C ASP A 4 34.45 5.45 9.29
N ARG A 5 33.44 6.27 9.48
CA ARG A 5 32.04 5.85 9.41
C ARG A 5 31.59 5.52 7.98
N GLU A 6 32.14 6.23 6.99
CA GLU A 6 31.87 5.93 5.57
C GLU A 6 32.46 4.60 5.12
N ARG A 7 33.57 4.17 5.69
CA ARG A 7 34.17 2.83 5.43
C ARG A 7 33.22 1.69 5.84
N TRP A 8 32.42 1.90 6.90
CA TRP A 8 31.47 0.90 7.42
C TRP A 8 30.08 0.99 6.80
N MET A 9 29.61 2.19 6.53
CA MET A 9 28.22 2.47 6.16
C MET A 9 28.04 2.89 4.70
N GLY A 10 29.12 3.00 3.95
CA GLY A 10 29.12 3.59 2.61
C GLY A 10 29.09 5.13 2.63
N LYS A 11 29.32 5.73 1.45
CA LYS A 11 29.35 7.19 1.27
C LYS A 11 28.03 7.81 1.71
N LYS A 12 28.11 8.85 2.53
CA LYS A 12 26.95 9.67 2.92
C LYS A 12 26.79 10.84 1.95
N MET A 13 25.54 11.22 1.73
CA MET A 13 25.20 12.38 0.90
C MET A 13 25.76 13.66 1.52
N THR A 14 26.41 14.49 0.72
CA THR A 14 26.85 15.83 1.13
C THR A 14 25.69 16.79 1.19
N VAL A 15 25.85 17.96 1.83
CA VAL A 15 24.82 19.00 1.88
C VAL A 15 24.45 19.48 0.46
N ASP A 16 25.44 19.60 -0.44
CA ASP A 16 25.17 20.06 -1.81
C ASP A 16 24.46 18.99 -2.65
N GLU A 17 24.82 17.71 -2.50
CA GLU A 17 24.09 16.60 -3.11
C GLU A 17 22.64 16.54 -2.59
N ALA A 18 22.42 16.74 -1.29
CA ALA A 18 21.09 16.78 -0.68
C ALA A 18 20.24 17.96 -1.18
N LYS A 19 20.85 19.16 -1.32
CA LYS A 19 20.18 20.33 -1.91
C LYS A 19 19.74 20.06 -3.35
N ALA A 20 20.64 19.51 -4.15
CA ALA A 20 20.38 19.23 -5.56
C ALA A 20 19.27 18.17 -5.72
N GLN A 21 19.29 17.11 -4.89
CA GLN A 21 18.29 16.04 -4.95
C GLN A 21 16.93 16.49 -4.44
N ALA A 22 16.88 17.22 -3.32
CA ALA A 22 15.63 17.67 -2.71
C ALA A 22 15.06 18.95 -3.35
N GLN A 23 15.83 19.64 -4.18
CA GLN A 23 15.50 20.95 -4.75
C GLN A 23 15.14 22.00 -3.68
N ILE A 24 15.83 21.92 -2.52
CA ILE A 24 15.64 22.81 -1.38
C ILE A 24 16.89 23.68 -1.21
N GLU A 25 16.70 25.00 -1.11
CA GLU A 25 17.82 25.96 -1.01
C GLU A 25 18.64 25.81 0.28
N LYS A 26 17.98 25.52 1.40
CA LYS A 26 18.60 25.47 2.72
C LYS A 26 18.50 24.08 3.31
N VAL A 27 19.61 23.37 3.34
CA VAL A 27 19.77 22.06 3.97
C VAL A 27 20.84 22.17 5.04
N GLY A 28 20.61 21.61 6.22
CA GLY A 28 21.55 21.58 7.35
C GLY A 28 21.59 20.21 8.02
N PHE A 29 22.50 20.05 8.95
CA PHE A 29 22.61 18.85 9.75
C PHE A 29 21.61 18.87 10.91
N ILE A 30 21.10 17.71 11.30
CA ILE A 30 20.08 17.57 12.35
C ILE A 30 20.54 18.10 13.72
N ASP A 31 21.83 18.08 14.00
CA ASP A 31 22.41 18.62 15.24
C ASP A 31 22.27 20.15 15.34
N THR A 32 22.04 20.84 14.22
CA THR A 32 21.79 22.28 14.16
C THR A 32 20.31 22.64 14.35
N GLU A 33 19.39 21.68 14.34
CA GLU A 33 17.91 21.89 14.44
C GLU A 33 17.53 22.84 15.58
N LYS A 34 18.02 22.56 16.80
CA LYS A 34 17.67 23.34 17.98
C LYS A 34 18.09 24.81 17.87
N SER A 35 19.26 25.07 17.32
CA SER A 35 19.79 26.43 17.15
C SER A 35 19.01 27.19 16.07
N VAL A 36 18.65 26.52 14.98
CA VAL A 36 17.84 27.09 13.89
C VAL A 36 16.44 27.42 14.40
N LEU A 37 15.77 26.48 15.09
CA LEU A 37 14.44 26.69 15.66
C LEU A 37 14.45 27.83 16.67
N ASN A 38 15.41 27.87 17.61
CA ASN A 38 15.51 28.93 18.57
C ASN A 38 15.68 30.30 17.90
N ARG A 39 16.50 30.39 16.86
CA ARG A 39 16.68 31.64 16.09
C ARG A 39 15.38 32.10 15.43
N ILE A 40 14.62 31.18 14.81
CA ILE A 40 13.34 31.51 14.17
C ILE A 40 12.35 32.00 15.23
N MET A 41 12.17 31.23 16.30
CA MET A 41 11.18 31.50 17.34
C MET A 41 11.47 32.77 18.17
N THR A 42 12.72 33.23 18.20
CA THR A 42 13.12 34.43 18.98
C THR A 42 13.24 35.71 18.13
N ARG A 43 13.25 35.57 16.80
CA ARG A 43 13.47 36.72 15.90
C ARG A 43 12.29 37.03 14.98
N GLU A 44 11.35 36.11 14.85
CA GLU A 44 10.21 36.23 13.96
C GLU A 44 8.91 36.08 14.74
N ASP A 45 7.84 36.71 14.29
CA ASP A 45 6.49 36.57 14.85
C ASP A 45 5.87 35.26 14.34
N VAL A 46 6.13 34.16 15.04
CA VAL A 46 5.61 32.84 14.69
C VAL A 46 4.33 32.54 15.48
N TYR A 47 3.19 32.56 14.80
CA TYR A 47 1.89 32.29 15.43
C TYR A 47 1.43 30.84 15.35
N ASN A 48 1.78 30.15 14.26
CA ASN A 48 1.39 28.75 14.04
C ASN A 48 2.60 27.91 13.62
N VAL A 49 2.65 26.71 14.17
CA VAL A 49 3.63 25.68 13.76
C VAL A 49 2.85 24.40 13.48
N TYR A 50 3.18 23.75 12.38
CA TYR A 50 2.50 22.56 11.90
C TYR A 50 3.38 21.34 12.09
N PHE A 51 2.79 20.29 12.65
CA PHE A 51 3.39 18.97 12.78
C PHE A 51 2.45 17.95 12.12
N ASP A 52 3.00 16.90 11.57
CA ASP A 52 2.23 15.73 11.15
C ASP A 52 1.95 14.90 12.41
N THR A 53 0.74 15.05 12.94
CA THR A 53 0.29 14.37 14.18
C THR A 53 -0.84 13.39 13.89
N TYR A 54 -0.88 12.85 12.67
CA TYR A 54 -1.86 11.86 12.26
C TYR A 54 -1.85 10.64 13.18
N ARG A 55 -3.06 10.22 13.61
CA ARG A 55 -3.29 8.93 14.27
C ARG A 55 -4.21 8.09 13.43
N HIS A 56 -3.87 6.82 13.29
CA HIS A 56 -4.74 5.85 12.65
C HIS A 56 -5.82 5.37 13.62
N ASP A 57 -5.45 5.13 14.87
CA ASP A 57 -6.35 4.72 15.95
C ASP A 57 -6.10 5.55 17.20
N ILE A 58 -7.11 5.62 18.09
CA ILE A 58 -7.01 6.34 19.36
C ILE A 58 -5.96 5.73 20.29
N ASP A 59 -5.75 4.43 20.18
CA ASP A 59 -4.80 3.65 20.98
C ASP A 59 -3.38 3.59 20.39
N ASP A 60 -3.16 4.24 19.22
CA ASP A 60 -1.82 4.33 18.63
C ASP A 60 -0.83 4.97 19.60
N LEU A 61 0.35 4.36 19.70
CA LEU A 61 1.44 4.94 20.49
C LEU A 61 1.86 6.29 19.92
N GLU A 62 2.25 7.19 20.83
CA GLU A 62 2.76 8.50 20.45
C GLU A 62 4.03 8.35 19.62
N ASP A 63 4.03 8.85 18.39
CA ASP A 63 5.18 8.85 17.50
C ASP A 63 6.14 10.02 17.79
N TYR A 64 7.24 10.08 17.03
CA TYR A 64 8.25 11.12 17.15
C TYR A 64 7.67 12.53 16.90
N ASN A 65 6.79 12.70 15.91
CA ASN A 65 6.21 13.99 15.55
C ASN A 65 5.26 14.48 16.65
N MET A 66 4.46 13.59 17.23
CA MET A 66 3.58 13.91 18.34
C MET A 66 4.36 14.31 19.59
N MET A 67 5.43 13.58 19.93
CA MET A 67 6.33 13.96 21.03
C MET A 67 6.94 15.34 20.80
N LYS A 68 7.42 15.61 19.58
CA LYS A 68 7.97 16.91 19.22
C LYS A 68 6.94 18.03 19.27
N ALA A 69 5.74 17.82 18.80
CA ALA A 69 4.64 18.77 18.85
C ALA A 69 4.33 19.17 20.30
N ARG A 70 4.25 18.19 21.20
CA ARG A 70 4.03 18.40 22.63
C ARG A 70 5.18 19.17 23.30
N GLU A 71 6.44 18.76 23.07
CA GLU A 71 7.62 19.47 23.57
C GLU A 71 7.66 20.92 23.08
N PHE A 72 7.30 21.13 21.81
CA PHE A 72 7.28 22.46 21.20
C PHE A 72 6.23 23.36 21.86
N ALA A 73 5.01 22.86 22.05
CA ALA A 73 3.93 23.60 22.73
C ALA A 73 4.32 24.01 24.17
N GLN A 74 5.05 23.16 24.88
CA GLN A 74 5.54 23.47 26.22
C GLN A 74 6.62 24.57 26.23
N LYS A 75 7.53 24.56 25.25
CA LYS A 75 8.64 25.52 25.15
C LYS A 75 8.21 26.89 24.62
N TYR A 76 7.20 26.92 23.76
CA TYR A 76 6.72 28.12 23.09
C TYR A 76 5.19 28.30 23.28
N PRO A 77 4.74 28.61 24.52
CA PRO A 77 3.31 28.63 24.86
C PRO A 77 2.50 29.71 24.11
N GLY A 78 3.18 30.73 23.53
CA GLY A 78 2.54 31.75 22.69
C GLY A 78 2.25 31.30 21.27
N THR A 79 2.74 30.13 20.85
CA THR A 79 2.59 29.61 19.51
C THR A 79 1.52 28.51 19.46
N ARG A 80 0.70 28.51 18.41
CA ARG A 80 -0.31 27.48 18.20
C ARG A 80 0.29 26.31 17.43
N VAL A 81 0.29 25.13 18.03
CA VAL A 81 0.62 23.89 17.33
C VAL A 81 -0.63 23.40 16.61
N LYS A 82 -0.48 23.06 15.33
CA LYS A 82 -1.55 22.57 14.45
C LYS A 82 -1.12 21.28 13.75
N ASP A 83 -2.10 20.47 13.40
CA ASP A 83 -1.89 19.28 12.58
C ASP A 83 -1.86 19.65 11.10
N CYS A 84 -0.84 19.18 10.35
CA CYS A 84 -0.76 19.32 8.89
C CYS A 84 -1.26 18.08 8.12
N ALA A 85 -1.56 16.98 8.79
CA ALA A 85 -2.01 15.75 8.15
C ALA A 85 -3.23 15.95 7.21
N PRO A 86 -4.27 16.73 7.60
CA PRO A 86 -5.41 16.98 6.69
C PRO A 86 -5.00 17.72 5.41
N ILE A 87 -4.06 18.67 5.50
CA ILE A 87 -3.55 19.43 4.34
C ILE A 87 -2.80 18.49 3.40
N ILE A 88 -1.91 17.67 3.96
CA ILE A 88 -1.13 16.69 3.19
C ILE A 88 -2.07 15.65 2.56
N ALA A 89 -3.09 15.18 3.29
CA ALA A 89 -4.07 14.24 2.77
C ALA A 89 -4.83 14.81 1.56
N GLU A 90 -5.26 16.07 1.63
CA GLU A 90 -5.93 16.73 0.51
C GLU A 90 -5.01 16.85 -0.72
N MET A 91 -3.75 17.26 -0.54
CA MET A 91 -2.77 17.32 -1.62
C MET A 91 -2.53 15.96 -2.28
N ARG A 92 -2.55 14.88 -1.49
CA ARG A 92 -2.32 13.49 -1.96
C ARG A 92 -3.54 12.86 -2.64
N MET A 93 -4.74 13.41 -2.48
CA MET A 93 -5.95 12.85 -3.11
C MET A 93 -5.92 12.93 -4.63
N GLN A 94 -5.44 14.03 -5.19
CA GLN A 94 -5.28 14.20 -6.63
C GLN A 94 -3.83 13.95 -7.03
N LYS A 95 -3.63 12.99 -7.93
CA LYS A 95 -2.30 12.64 -8.44
C LYS A 95 -2.03 13.45 -9.71
N ASP A 96 -0.84 14.03 -9.79
CA ASP A 96 -0.35 14.64 -11.02
C ASP A 96 0.12 13.60 -12.05
N GLU A 97 0.59 14.04 -13.21
CA GLU A 97 1.01 13.16 -14.30
C GLU A 97 2.27 12.36 -13.96
N ASP A 98 3.19 12.93 -13.18
CA ASP A 98 4.41 12.26 -12.74
C ASP A 98 4.07 11.16 -11.73
N GLU A 99 3.21 11.45 -10.76
CA GLU A 99 2.70 10.48 -9.80
C GLU A 99 1.98 9.32 -10.49
N VAL A 100 1.10 9.62 -11.46
CA VAL A 100 0.40 8.60 -12.25
C VAL A 100 1.39 7.74 -13.03
N SER A 101 2.46 8.33 -13.58
CA SER A 101 3.52 7.59 -14.28
C SER A 101 4.23 6.61 -13.34
N LEU A 102 4.55 7.01 -12.12
CA LEU A 102 5.19 6.14 -11.12
C LEU A 102 4.26 5.00 -10.66
N ILE A 103 2.97 5.29 -10.47
CA ILE A 103 1.97 4.26 -10.16
C ILE A 103 1.86 3.24 -11.31
N ARG A 104 1.86 3.69 -12.57
CA ARG A 104 1.83 2.80 -13.74
C ARG A 104 3.06 1.90 -13.81
N GLU A 105 4.25 2.41 -13.47
CA GLU A 105 5.46 1.59 -13.43
C GLU A 105 5.39 0.56 -12.29
N ALA A 106 4.88 0.92 -11.09
CA ALA A 106 4.65 -0.03 -10.02
C ALA A 106 3.66 -1.14 -10.43
N ILE A 107 2.57 -0.79 -11.14
CA ILE A 107 1.60 -1.76 -11.69
C ILE A 107 2.28 -2.69 -12.71
N LYS A 108 3.09 -2.16 -13.62
CA LYS A 108 3.80 -2.94 -14.63
C LYS A 108 4.80 -3.92 -14.01
N LEU A 109 5.53 -3.49 -12.99
CA LEU A 109 6.42 -4.37 -12.22
C LEU A 109 5.64 -5.49 -11.53
N THR A 110 4.49 -5.18 -10.95
CA THR A 110 3.58 -6.17 -10.35
C THR A 110 3.06 -7.17 -11.37
N ASP A 111 2.61 -6.71 -12.54
CA ASP A 111 2.14 -7.58 -13.64
C ASP A 111 3.24 -8.54 -14.11
N ASN A 112 4.47 -8.05 -14.27
CA ASN A 112 5.62 -8.88 -14.61
C ASN A 112 5.93 -9.91 -13.51
N GLY A 113 5.83 -9.52 -12.24
CA GLY A 113 5.98 -10.42 -11.10
C GLY A 113 4.93 -11.51 -11.07
N LEU A 114 3.66 -11.16 -11.29
CA LEU A 114 2.56 -12.12 -11.42
C LEU A 114 2.77 -13.11 -12.58
N LYS A 115 3.18 -12.63 -13.75
CA LYS A 115 3.48 -13.49 -14.90
C LYS A 115 4.60 -14.48 -14.63
N ASN A 116 5.65 -14.03 -13.92
CA ASN A 116 6.73 -14.90 -13.51
C ASN A 116 6.25 -15.97 -12.52
N LEU A 117 5.51 -15.59 -11.49
CA LEU A 117 4.92 -16.52 -10.52
C LEU A 117 4.01 -17.54 -11.23
N MET A 118 3.11 -17.09 -12.10
CA MET A 118 2.20 -17.98 -12.84
C MET A 118 2.93 -19.01 -13.70
N ALA A 119 4.09 -18.64 -14.26
CA ALA A 119 4.89 -19.57 -15.09
C ALA A 119 5.52 -20.71 -14.28
N HIS A 120 5.66 -20.54 -12.96
CA HIS A 120 6.25 -21.52 -12.06
C HIS A 120 5.21 -22.21 -11.15
N LEU A 121 3.99 -21.68 -11.05
CA LEU A 121 2.95 -22.20 -10.18
C LEU A 121 2.54 -23.63 -10.58
N GLN A 122 2.68 -24.57 -9.64
CA GLN A 122 2.31 -25.96 -9.82
C GLN A 122 1.88 -26.62 -8.51
N PRO A 123 1.10 -27.70 -8.58
CA PRO A 123 0.76 -28.49 -7.38
C PRO A 123 2.01 -29.00 -6.66
N GLY A 124 1.97 -28.95 -5.31
CA GLY A 124 3.08 -29.32 -4.45
C GLY A 124 4.04 -28.17 -4.12
N GLN A 125 3.92 -27.02 -4.79
CA GLN A 125 4.66 -25.82 -4.43
C GLN A 125 4.13 -25.22 -3.12
N MET A 126 5.01 -24.67 -2.28
CA MET A 126 4.61 -23.98 -1.06
C MET A 126 4.22 -22.54 -1.36
N GLU A 127 3.31 -21.97 -0.57
CA GLU A 127 2.87 -20.58 -0.69
C GLU A 127 4.04 -19.59 -0.65
N TYR A 128 5.03 -19.79 0.25
CA TYR A 128 6.23 -18.96 0.31
C TYR A 128 7.13 -19.06 -0.93
N GLN A 129 7.07 -20.16 -1.67
CA GLN A 129 7.81 -20.27 -2.94
C GLN A 129 7.15 -19.41 -4.02
N ALA A 130 5.81 -19.42 -4.07
CA ALA A 130 5.06 -18.52 -4.96
C ALA A 130 5.33 -17.04 -4.61
N GLN A 131 5.37 -16.70 -3.32
CA GLN A 131 5.80 -15.39 -2.84
C GLN A 131 7.21 -15.04 -3.34
N ALA A 132 8.17 -15.95 -3.18
CA ALA A 132 9.56 -15.74 -3.59
C ALA A 132 9.69 -15.52 -5.09
N ASP A 133 8.95 -16.25 -5.93
CA ASP A 133 8.93 -16.08 -7.39
C ASP A 133 8.46 -14.67 -7.79
N PHE A 134 7.44 -14.15 -7.11
CA PHE A 134 6.95 -12.80 -7.31
C PHE A 134 7.99 -11.75 -6.87
N GLU A 135 8.45 -11.84 -5.62
CA GLU A 135 9.35 -10.86 -5.01
C GLU A 135 10.71 -10.81 -5.70
N TYR A 136 11.26 -11.96 -6.10
CA TYR A 136 12.45 -12.03 -6.93
C TYR A 136 12.27 -11.28 -8.26
N SER A 137 11.15 -11.52 -8.94
CA SER A 137 10.88 -10.90 -10.24
C SER A 137 10.79 -9.38 -10.14
N ILE A 138 10.00 -8.84 -9.20
CA ILE A 138 9.86 -7.39 -9.05
C ILE A 138 11.18 -6.74 -8.65
N LYS A 139 11.94 -7.36 -7.72
CA LYS A 139 13.24 -6.84 -7.29
C LYS A 139 14.26 -6.83 -8.40
N ARG A 140 14.35 -7.92 -9.18
CA ARG A 140 15.23 -8.03 -10.35
C ARG A 140 14.94 -6.96 -11.41
N ASN A 141 13.69 -6.53 -11.52
CA ASN A 141 13.24 -5.54 -12.50
C ASN A 141 13.24 -4.10 -11.97
N GLY A 142 13.81 -3.82 -10.78
CA GLY A 142 14.08 -2.49 -10.28
C GLY A 142 13.03 -1.91 -9.34
N ALA A 143 12.14 -2.76 -8.78
CA ALA A 143 11.28 -2.33 -7.68
C ALA A 143 12.11 -2.00 -6.43
N ASP A 144 11.70 -1.00 -5.65
CA ASP A 144 12.27 -0.70 -4.33
C ASP A 144 12.06 -1.88 -3.36
N GLY A 145 10.92 -2.54 -3.46
CA GLY A 145 10.50 -3.70 -2.69
C GLY A 145 9.02 -4.01 -2.93
N VAL A 146 8.41 -4.74 -2.00
CA VAL A 146 6.97 -4.97 -1.98
C VAL A 146 6.23 -3.75 -1.43
N SER A 147 4.98 -3.57 -1.84
CA SER A 147 4.09 -2.49 -1.35
C SER A 147 3.64 -2.74 0.09
N PHE A 148 3.39 -4.00 0.39
CA PHE A 148 2.96 -4.54 1.68
C PHE A 148 3.37 -6.02 1.76
N PRO A 149 3.31 -6.68 2.92
CA PRO A 149 3.62 -8.11 3.03
C PRO A 149 2.77 -8.93 2.06
N THR A 150 3.43 -9.69 1.18
CA THR A 150 2.77 -10.50 0.14
C THR A 150 1.82 -11.53 0.77
N ILE A 151 0.60 -11.59 0.28
CA ILE A 151 -0.41 -12.58 0.66
C ILE A 151 -0.49 -13.62 -0.45
N ALA A 152 -0.22 -14.89 -0.11
CA ALA A 152 -0.32 -16.02 -1.01
C ALA A 152 -1.12 -17.14 -0.32
N GLY A 153 -2.45 -17.05 -0.36
CA GLY A 153 -3.35 -17.97 0.34
C GLY A 153 -3.87 -19.08 -0.56
N SER A 154 -3.47 -20.33 -0.30
CA SER A 154 -3.93 -21.51 -1.02
C SER A 154 -5.14 -22.17 -0.35
N GLY A 155 -6.13 -22.55 -1.14
CA GLY A 155 -7.33 -23.23 -0.64
C GLY A 155 -8.06 -22.40 0.42
N ILE A 156 -8.23 -22.94 1.63
CA ILE A 156 -8.95 -22.25 2.72
C ILE A 156 -8.22 -20.99 3.19
N ASN A 157 -6.90 -20.90 3.07
CA ASN A 157 -6.13 -19.72 3.45
C ASN A 157 -6.50 -18.48 2.62
N GLY A 158 -6.94 -18.68 1.37
CA GLY A 158 -7.45 -17.60 0.51
C GLY A 158 -8.76 -16.96 1.00
N THR A 159 -9.38 -17.47 2.07
CA THR A 159 -10.55 -16.85 2.71
C THR A 159 -10.18 -15.91 3.86
N MET A 160 -8.92 -15.85 4.25
CA MET A 160 -8.40 -14.96 5.28
C MET A 160 -7.80 -13.71 4.62
N LEU A 161 -8.38 -12.53 4.92
CA LEU A 161 -8.04 -11.28 4.22
C LEU A 161 -6.55 -10.89 4.32
N HIS A 162 -5.96 -10.95 5.51
CA HIS A 162 -4.56 -10.56 5.73
C HIS A 162 -3.69 -11.78 6.10
N TYR A 163 -3.79 -12.83 5.29
CA TYR A 163 -2.99 -14.04 5.46
C TYR A 163 -1.56 -13.83 4.92
N VAL A 164 -0.62 -13.61 5.81
CA VAL A 164 0.80 -13.34 5.47
C VAL A 164 1.77 -14.45 5.89
N THR A 165 1.25 -15.56 6.45
CA THR A 165 2.08 -16.66 6.93
C THR A 165 2.69 -17.44 5.77
N ASN A 166 1.93 -17.69 4.72
CA ASN A 166 2.34 -18.30 3.44
C ASN A 166 3.12 -19.61 3.60
N GLU A 167 2.67 -20.50 4.52
CA GLU A 167 3.42 -21.72 4.90
C GLU A 167 2.81 -23.01 4.38
N CYS A 168 1.64 -22.97 3.73
CA CYS A 168 0.94 -24.16 3.29
C CYS A 168 1.34 -24.59 1.88
N GLU A 169 1.07 -25.86 1.59
CA GLU A 169 1.22 -26.43 0.25
C GLU A 169 0.07 -26.02 -0.67
N CYS A 170 0.39 -25.59 -1.87
CA CYS A 170 -0.55 -25.36 -2.96
C CYS A 170 -0.96 -26.70 -3.56
N LYS A 171 -2.09 -27.26 -3.10
CA LYS A 171 -2.56 -28.59 -3.50
C LYS A 171 -3.20 -28.55 -4.89
N ASP A 172 -3.18 -29.71 -5.56
CA ASP A 172 -3.92 -29.87 -6.83
C ASP A 172 -5.41 -29.56 -6.65
N ASN A 173 -6.03 -29.05 -7.70
CA ASN A 173 -7.44 -28.64 -7.71
C ASN A 173 -7.84 -27.58 -6.67
N THR A 174 -6.88 -26.85 -6.09
CA THR A 174 -7.16 -25.69 -5.24
C THR A 174 -6.92 -24.37 -6.01
N LEU A 175 -7.39 -23.26 -5.43
CA LEU A 175 -7.10 -21.92 -5.88
C LEU A 175 -6.00 -21.32 -5.01
N LEU A 176 -5.13 -20.52 -5.62
CA LEU A 176 -4.19 -19.63 -4.94
C LEU A 176 -4.67 -18.20 -5.12
N LEU A 177 -5.05 -17.56 -4.01
CA LEU A 177 -5.32 -16.12 -3.95
C LEU A 177 -3.99 -15.43 -3.68
N LEU A 178 -3.70 -14.43 -4.49
CA LEU A 178 -2.52 -13.59 -4.40
C LEU A 178 -2.96 -12.15 -4.22
N ASP A 179 -2.55 -11.52 -3.12
CA ASP A 179 -2.71 -10.09 -2.89
C ASP A 179 -1.32 -9.50 -2.65
N LEU A 180 -0.88 -8.67 -3.60
CA LEU A 180 0.52 -8.30 -3.71
C LEU A 180 0.71 -7.04 -4.56
N GLY A 181 1.87 -6.42 -4.42
CA GLY A 181 2.21 -5.24 -5.19
C GLY A 181 3.68 -4.87 -5.11
N ALA A 182 4.18 -4.23 -6.16
CA ALA A 182 5.51 -3.65 -6.20
C ALA A 182 5.47 -2.19 -5.76
N LYS A 183 6.51 -1.76 -5.03
CA LYS A 183 6.79 -0.37 -4.70
C LYS A 183 7.87 0.17 -5.65
N TYR A 184 7.61 1.32 -6.25
CA TYR A 184 8.55 1.98 -7.15
C TYR A 184 8.59 3.49 -6.87
N LYS A 185 9.77 3.99 -6.48
CA LYS A 185 10.02 5.40 -6.12
C LYS A 185 8.98 5.98 -5.15
N GLY A 186 8.60 5.20 -4.15
CA GLY A 186 7.64 5.59 -3.14
C GLY A 186 6.18 5.33 -3.48
N TYR A 187 5.83 5.00 -4.73
CA TYR A 187 4.47 4.65 -5.16
C TYR A 187 4.25 3.15 -5.17
N CYS A 188 3.06 2.73 -4.77
CA CYS A 188 2.71 1.34 -4.52
C CYS A 188 1.61 0.87 -5.47
N ALA A 189 1.76 -0.33 -6.03
CA ALA A 189 0.66 -1.07 -6.62
C ALA A 189 0.02 -1.98 -5.56
N ASP A 190 -1.25 -2.30 -5.75
CA ASP A 190 -2.04 -3.19 -4.92
C ASP A 190 -2.98 -3.98 -5.84
N ILE A 191 -2.68 -5.27 -6.04
CA ILE A 191 -3.36 -6.08 -7.04
C ILE A 191 -3.66 -7.47 -6.48
N THR A 192 -4.95 -7.78 -6.35
CA THR A 192 -5.40 -9.13 -6.00
C THR A 192 -5.75 -9.94 -7.24
N ARG A 193 -5.25 -11.17 -7.31
CA ARG A 193 -5.60 -12.16 -8.36
C ARG A 193 -5.74 -13.55 -7.75
N THR A 194 -6.61 -14.37 -8.36
CA THR A 194 -6.82 -15.76 -7.95
C THR A 194 -6.62 -16.69 -9.14
N TYR A 195 -5.76 -17.68 -8.97
CA TYR A 195 -5.43 -18.65 -10.03
C TYR A 195 -5.65 -20.09 -9.56
N PRO A 196 -6.10 -21.00 -10.44
CA PRO A 196 -6.08 -22.42 -10.15
C PRO A 196 -4.63 -22.92 -10.13
N VAL A 197 -4.23 -23.62 -9.07
CA VAL A 197 -2.85 -24.08 -8.86
C VAL A 197 -2.35 -24.96 -10.02
N ASN A 198 -3.21 -25.76 -10.61
CA ASN A 198 -2.90 -26.63 -11.75
C ASN A 198 -3.20 -26.01 -13.13
N GLY A 199 -3.46 -24.69 -13.18
CA GLY A 199 -3.76 -23.95 -14.41
C GLY A 199 -5.16 -24.15 -14.98
N LYS A 200 -6.05 -24.93 -14.32
CA LYS A 200 -7.42 -25.20 -14.79
C LYS A 200 -8.44 -25.02 -13.69
N PHE A 201 -9.43 -24.16 -13.93
CA PHE A 201 -10.57 -24.05 -13.02
C PHE A 201 -11.45 -25.29 -13.10
N THR A 202 -11.88 -25.82 -11.95
CA THR A 202 -13.06 -26.68 -11.91
C THR A 202 -14.30 -25.87 -12.26
N GLU A 203 -15.40 -26.54 -12.62
CA GLU A 203 -16.66 -25.87 -12.96
C GLU A 203 -17.14 -24.94 -11.82
N LYS A 204 -17.13 -25.41 -10.57
CA LYS A 204 -17.52 -24.62 -9.42
C LYS A 204 -16.60 -23.40 -9.18
N GLN A 205 -15.29 -23.59 -9.26
CA GLN A 205 -14.33 -22.51 -9.12
C GLN A 205 -14.54 -21.44 -10.19
N ARG A 206 -14.76 -21.86 -11.44
CA ARG A 206 -15.01 -20.95 -12.56
C ARG A 206 -16.30 -20.15 -12.36
N MET A 207 -17.37 -20.80 -11.94
CA MET A 207 -18.66 -20.10 -11.66
C MET A 207 -18.46 -18.97 -10.65
N VAL A 208 -17.81 -19.22 -9.52
CA VAL A 208 -17.53 -18.20 -8.49
C VAL A 208 -16.59 -17.12 -9.04
N TYR A 209 -15.50 -17.51 -9.69
CA TYR A 209 -14.53 -16.58 -10.28
C TYR A 209 -15.20 -15.60 -11.27
N GLU A 210 -16.07 -16.08 -12.15
CA GLU A 210 -16.75 -15.25 -13.14
C GLU A 210 -17.70 -14.24 -12.50
N VAL A 211 -18.36 -14.59 -11.37
CA VAL A 211 -19.19 -13.65 -10.62
C VAL A 211 -18.37 -12.54 -9.99
N VAL A 212 -17.24 -12.90 -9.33
CA VAL A 212 -16.33 -11.92 -8.74
C VAL A 212 -15.73 -11.01 -9.81
N LEU A 213 -15.32 -11.57 -10.95
CA LEU A 213 -14.80 -10.79 -12.07
C LEU A 213 -15.84 -9.82 -12.64
N ALA A 214 -17.10 -10.26 -12.75
CA ALA A 214 -18.20 -9.42 -13.20
C ALA A 214 -18.44 -8.25 -12.24
N ALA A 215 -18.40 -8.49 -10.92
CA ALA A 215 -18.52 -7.45 -9.89
C ALA A 215 -17.37 -6.43 -10.00
N ASN A 216 -16.11 -6.89 -10.10
CA ASN A 216 -14.95 -6.03 -10.28
C ASN A 216 -15.09 -5.13 -11.53
N ARG A 217 -15.47 -5.71 -12.67
CA ARG A 217 -15.67 -4.97 -13.92
C ARG A 217 -16.83 -3.98 -13.83
N ALA A 218 -17.91 -4.32 -13.14
CA ALA A 218 -19.04 -3.43 -12.95
C ALA A 218 -18.67 -2.19 -12.14
N VAL A 219 -17.90 -2.38 -11.05
CA VAL A 219 -17.36 -1.28 -10.24
C VAL A 219 -16.42 -0.40 -11.07
N ALA A 220 -15.45 -0.98 -11.77
CA ALA A 220 -14.51 -0.24 -12.60
C ALA A 220 -15.22 0.59 -13.68
N LYS A 221 -16.29 0.05 -14.31
CA LYS A 221 -17.10 0.76 -15.30
C LYS A 221 -17.92 1.92 -14.71
N LYS A 222 -18.33 1.79 -13.42
CA LYS A 222 -19.14 2.80 -12.73
C LYS A 222 -18.31 3.89 -12.10
N ALA A 223 -17.08 3.60 -11.69
CA ALA A 223 -16.21 4.52 -10.98
C ALA A 223 -15.96 5.81 -11.78
N LYS A 224 -16.27 6.93 -11.17
CA LYS A 224 -16.05 8.29 -11.72
C LYS A 224 -15.86 9.28 -10.58
N PRO A 225 -15.22 10.44 -10.85
CA PRO A 225 -15.09 11.49 -9.86
C PRO A 225 -16.41 11.88 -9.22
N GLY A 226 -16.39 12.07 -7.89
CA GLY A 226 -17.57 12.43 -7.09
C GLY A 226 -18.35 11.25 -6.52
N MET A 227 -18.04 10.01 -6.91
CA MET A 227 -18.65 8.83 -6.29
C MET A 227 -17.96 8.48 -4.97
N THR A 228 -18.76 8.05 -4.00
CA THR A 228 -18.28 7.53 -2.71
C THR A 228 -17.94 6.04 -2.80
N LEU A 229 -17.09 5.57 -1.88
CA LEU A 229 -16.80 4.13 -1.75
C LEU A 229 -18.08 3.32 -1.44
N ARG A 230 -19.04 3.90 -0.70
CA ARG A 230 -20.33 3.25 -0.42
C ARG A 230 -21.10 2.96 -1.70
N GLU A 231 -21.25 3.96 -2.59
CA GLU A 231 -21.93 3.78 -3.87
C GLU A 231 -21.26 2.73 -4.75
N LEU A 232 -19.92 2.68 -4.77
CA LEU A 232 -19.17 1.65 -5.49
C LEU A 232 -19.36 0.26 -4.87
N ASN A 233 -19.39 0.17 -3.54
CA ASN A 233 -19.66 -1.07 -2.84
C ASN A 233 -21.07 -1.59 -3.09
N ASP A 234 -22.06 -0.71 -3.18
CA ASP A 234 -23.45 -1.10 -3.52
C ASP A 234 -23.53 -1.70 -4.93
N VAL A 235 -22.77 -1.17 -5.90
CA VAL A 235 -22.65 -1.78 -7.25
C VAL A 235 -22.05 -3.18 -7.15
N CYS A 236 -20.99 -3.36 -6.37
CA CYS A 236 -20.35 -4.66 -6.14
C CYS A 236 -21.32 -5.66 -5.52
N LYS A 237 -21.98 -5.29 -4.41
CA LYS A 237 -22.93 -6.13 -3.68
C LYS A 237 -24.06 -6.61 -4.56
N LYS A 238 -24.63 -5.74 -5.39
CA LYS A 238 -25.70 -6.12 -6.30
C LYS A 238 -25.29 -7.23 -7.27
N VAL A 239 -24.14 -7.09 -7.92
CA VAL A 239 -23.65 -8.11 -8.88
C VAL A 239 -23.30 -9.42 -8.17
N LEU A 240 -22.69 -9.34 -6.97
CA LEU A 240 -22.41 -10.52 -6.16
C LEU A 240 -23.69 -11.23 -5.73
N ALA A 241 -24.71 -10.49 -5.26
CA ALA A 241 -25.98 -11.06 -4.86
C ALA A 241 -26.67 -11.80 -6.01
N GLU A 242 -26.79 -11.17 -7.19
CA GLU A 242 -27.33 -11.80 -8.40
C GLU A 242 -26.58 -13.09 -8.76
N GLY A 243 -25.24 -13.09 -8.61
CA GLY A 243 -24.40 -14.26 -8.86
C GLY A 243 -24.62 -15.36 -7.82
N CYS A 244 -24.66 -15.01 -6.54
CA CYS A 244 -24.90 -15.95 -5.43
C CYS A 244 -26.29 -16.61 -5.51
N ILE A 245 -27.33 -15.84 -5.89
CA ILE A 245 -28.67 -16.39 -6.12
C ILE A 245 -28.65 -17.43 -7.26
N ARG A 246 -28.00 -17.12 -8.39
CA ARG A 246 -27.86 -18.07 -9.51
C ARG A 246 -27.13 -19.34 -9.13
N MET A 247 -26.20 -19.28 -8.20
CA MET A 247 -25.45 -20.43 -7.69
C MET A 247 -26.18 -21.17 -6.55
N GLY A 248 -27.33 -20.65 -6.09
CA GLY A 248 -28.08 -21.22 -4.96
C GLY A 248 -27.39 -21.07 -3.61
N LEU A 249 -26.50 -20.09 -3.45
CA LEU A 249 -25.80 -19.79 -2.20
C LEU A 249 -26.62 -18.91 -1.27
N ILE A 250 -27.48 -18.06 -1.80
CA ILE A 250 -28.44 -17.23 -1.10
C ILE A 250 -29.80 -17.24 -1.82
N GLU A 251 -30.88 -16.95 -1.12
CA GLU A 251 -32.23 -16.87 -1.69
C GLU A 251 -32.64 -15.45 -2.07
N LYS A 252 -32.12 -14.43 -1.34
CA LYS A 252 -32.52 -13.02 -1.49
C LYS A 252 -31.30 -12.11 -1.45
N GLU A 253 -31.37 -10.97 -2.15
CA GLU A 253 -30.29 -9.97 -2.21
C GLU A 253 -29.85 -9.46 -0.83
N GLU A 254 -30.80 -9.30 0.11
CA GLU A 254 -30.51 -8.79 1.46
C GLU A 254 -29.58 -9.71 2.28
N GLU A 255 -29.45 -10.97 1.87
CA GLU A 255 -28.59 -11.94 2.57
C GLU A 255 -27.10 -11.73 2.27
N ILE A 256 -26.76 -11.01 1.19
CA ILE A 256 -25.35 -10.74 0.82
C ILE A 256 -24.60 -9.93 1.88
N GLY A 257 -25.30 -9.23 2.75
CA GLY A 257 -24.70 -8.48 3.86
C GLY A 257 -24.36 -9.33 5.09
N LYS A 258 -24.67 -10.63 5.07
CA LYS A 258 -24.35 -11.58 6.16
C LYS A 258 -23.06 -12.36 5.91
N TYR A 259 -22.47 -12.23 4.74
CA TYR A 259 -21.28 -12.94 4.27
C TYR A 259 -20.14 -11.99 3.93
#